data_c7c37e7dba58b5c87a3ca61d161eda34
#
_entry.id   c7c37e7dba58b5c87a3ca61d161eda34
#
_cell.length_a   1.000
_cell.length_b   1.000
_cell.length_c   1.000
_cell.angle_alpha   90.00
_cell.angle_beta   90.00
_cell.angle_gamma   90.00
#
_symmetry.space_group_name_H-M   'P 1'
#
loop_
_entity.id
_entity.type
_entity.pdbx_description
1 polymer ?
#
loop_
_entity_poly.entity_id
_entity_poly.type
_entity_poly.pdbx_seq_one_letter_code
_entity_poly.pdbx_strand_id
1 'polypeptide(L)'
;PVSGAVLRVVPESEGVVQAGAPLLEVGSPEQLEIVVDLLSADAVRVEAGQRVIIEAWGGEQPLAGRVRRVEPFGFTKVSALGIEEQRVNVVIDITEPRESWARLGHGYRVEPRIVLWEADDVLRVPLAALFRHGERWAVFIENAGRAELREVEIGQGNGLEAEVRSGLAAGERIVLHP
;
A
#
# COMPACT_ATOMS: atom_id res chain seq x y z
N PRO A 1 -28.96 1.82 -21.61
CA PRO A 1 -29.56 2.22 -20.32
C PRO A 1 -28.84 1.47 -19.22
N VAL A 2 -28.39 2.19 -18.19
CA VAL A 2 -27.73 1.64 -17.01
C VAL A 2 -28.60 1.96 -15.80
N SER A 3 -28.83 0.98 -14.93
CA SER A 3 -29.50 1.22 -13.65
C SER A 3 -28.47 1.72 -12.65
N GLY A 4 -28.78 2.77 -11.90
CA GLY A 4 -27.87 3.34 -10.91
C GLY A 4 -28.42 4.61 -10.29
N ALA A 5 -27.66 5.18 -9.36
CA ALA A 5 -27.95 6.49 -8.79
C ALA A 5 -27.26 7.59 -9.62
N VAL A 6 -27.84 8.78 -9.66
CA VAL A 6 -27.18 9.98 -10.20
C VAL A 6 -26.09 10.38 -9.23
N LEU A 7 -24.82 10.27 -9.65
CA LEU A 7 -23.67 10.64 -8.85
C LEU A 7 -23.38 12.14 -8.95
N ARG A 8 -23.58 12.70 -10.15
CA ARG A 8 -23.32 14.11 -10.43
C ARG A 8 -24.20 14.62 -11.55
N VAL A 9 -24.63 15.86 -11.44
CA VAL A 9 -25.24 16.66 -12.51
C VAL A 9 -24.17 17.63 -13.02
N VAL A 10 -23.79 17.54 -14.30
CA VAL A 10 -22.67 18.30 -14.85
C VAL A 10 -23.01 19.76 -15.12
N PRO A 11 -24.16 20.13 -15.77
CA PRO A 11 -24.60 21.51 -15.82
C PRO A 11 -25.37 21.85 -14.54
N GLU A 12 -24.82 22.78 -13.74
CA GLU A 12 -25.46 23.23 -12.49
C GLU A 12 -26.52 24.33 -12.71
N SER A 13 -26.63 24.83 -13.93
CA SER A 13 -27.58 25.87 -14.30
C SER A 13 -28.19 25.61 -15.68
N GLU A 14 -29.37 26.21 -15.91
CA GLU A 14 -30.00 26.21 -17.22
C GLU A 14 -29.15 26.95 -18.26
N GLY A 15 -29.04 26.35 -19.44
CA GLY A 15 -28.24 26.89 -20.55
C GLY A 15 -28.31 26.02 -21.78
N VAL A 16 -27.65 26.49 -22.85
CA VAL A 16 -27.53 25.74 -24.09
C VAL A 16 -26.39 24.72 -23.92
N VAL A 17 -26.70 23.45 -24.08
CA VAL A 17 -25.69 22.35 -24.08
C VAL A 17 -25.40 21.95 -25.52
N GLN A 18 -24.12 21.76 -25.81
CA GLN A 18 -23.66 21.26 -27.11
C GLN A 18 -23.98 19.77 -27.25
N ALA A 19 -24.18 19.31 -28.48
CA ALA A 19 -24.37 17.89 -28.75
C ALA A 19 -23.11 17.08 -28.29
N GLY A 20 -23.35 16.03 -27.50
CA GLY A 20 -22.27 15.20 -26.94
C GLY A 20 -21.72 15.69 -25.60
N ALA A 21 -22.17 16.82 -25.07
CA ALA A 21 -21.78 17.25 -23.73
C ALA A 21 -22.35 16.31 -22.65
N PRO A 22 -21.56 15.94 -21.62
CA PRO A 22 -22.05 15.13 -20.51
C PRO A 22 -23.06 15.91 -19.68
N LEU A 23 -24.21 15.31 -19.36
CA LEU A 23 -25.29 15.92 -18.56
C LEU A 23 -25.35 15.32 -17.15
N LEU A 24 -25.16 14.02 -17.06
CA LEU A 24 -25.28 13.26 -15.82
C LEU A 24 -24.20 12.20 -15.75
N GLU A 25 -23.68 11.97 -14.57
CA GLU A 25 -22.91 10.79 -14.23
C GLU A 25 -23.78 9.85 -13.41
N VAL A 26 -23.94 8.62 -13.90
CA VAL A 26 -24.74 7.58 -13.27
C VAL A 26 -23.86 6.41 -12.92
N GLY A 27 -23.92 5.94 -11.71
CA GLY A 27 -23.16 4.79 -11.25
C GLY A 27 -23.83 4.05 -10.10
N SER A 28 -23.24 2.94 -9.70
CA SER A 28 -23.68 2.18 -8.53
C SER A 28 -22.85 2.55 -7.31
N PRO A 29 -23.44 3.23 -6.31
CA PRO A 29 -22.72 3.52 -5.05
C PRO A 29 -22.34 2.26 -4.27
N GLU A 30 -22.94 1.11 -4.62
CA GLU A 30 -22.68 -0.17 -3.98
C GLU A 30 -21.44 -0.89 -4.56
N GLN A 31 -21.00 -0.47 -5.75
CA GLN A 31 -19.90 -1.09 -6.49
C GLN A 31 -18.75 -0.12 -6.64
N LEU A 32 -18.24 0.38 -5.51
CA LEU A 32 -17.05 1.22 -5.53
C LEU A 32 -15.79 0.37 -5.71
N GLU A 33 -14.90 0.86 -6.53
CA GLU A 33 -13.52 0.38 -6.63
C GLU A 33 -12.57 1.53 -6.27
N ILE A 34 -11.41 1.20 -5.74
CA ILE A 34 -10.36 2.18 -5.50
C ILE A 34 -9.36 2.08 -6.64
N VAL A 35 -9.08 3.22 -7.27
CA VAL A 35 -8.04 3.32 -8.30
C VAL A 35 -6.93 4.19 -7.76
N VAL A 36 -5.72 3.64 -7.68
CA VAL A 36 -4.52 4.37 -7.28
C VAL A 36 -3.51 4.36 -8.41
N ASP A 37 -2.94 5.52 -8.69
CA ASP A 37 -1.85 5.64 -9.66
C ASP A 37 -0.49 5.51 -8.93
N LEU A 38 0.24 4.46 -9.19
CA LEU A 38 1.58 4.22 -8.68
C LEU A 38 2.64 4.62 -9.70
N LEU A 39 3.83 4.98 -9.24
CA LEU A 39 4.99 5.08 -10.14
C LEU A 39 5.20 3.73 -10.83
N SER A 40 5.54 3.74 -12.11
CA SER A 40 5.73 2.50 -12.88
C SER A 40 6.80 1.59 -12.26
N ALA A 41 7.84 2.16 -11.66
CA ALA A 41 8.88 1.42 -10.96
C ALA A 41 8.37 0.67 -9.70
N ASP A 42 7.34 1.21 -9.04
CA ASP A 42 6.72 0.57 -7.88
C ASP A 42 5.63 -0.43 -8.31
N ALA A 43 4.90 -0.10 -9.37
CA ALA A 43 3.81 -0.93 -9.89
C ALA A 43 4.28 -2.34 -10.33
N VAL A 44 5.52 -2.48 -10.81
CA VAL A 44 6.10 -3.80 -11.18
C VAL A 44 6.25 -4.76 -10.01
N ARG A 45 6.17 -4.27 -8.77
CA ARG A 45 6.23 -5.08 -7.55
C ARG A 45 4.85 -5.48 -7.04
N VAL A 46 3.81 -4.94 -7.65
CA VAL A 46 2.42 -5.18 -7.24
C VAL A 46 1.83 -6.30 -8.08
N GLU A 47 1.21 -7.24 -7.39
CA GLU A 47 0.56 -8.40 -8.00
C GLU A 47 -0.93 -8.46 -7.62
N ALA A 48 -1.74 -8.99 -8.53
CA ALA A 48 -3.14 -9.26 -8.23
C ALA A 48 -3.27 -10.22 -7.05
N GLY A 49 -4.22 -9.94 -6.17
CA GLY A 49 -4.46 -10.73 -4.96
C GLY A 49 -3.73 -10.25 -3.71
N GLN A 50 -2.74 -9.35 -3.81
CA GLN A 50 -2.07 -8.78 -2.64
C GLN A 50 -3.06 -8.06 -1.73
N ARG A 51 -2.84 -8.18 -0.42
CA ARG A 51 -3.62 -7.52 0.62
C ARG A 51 -3.38 -6.01 0.60
N VAL A 52 -4.45 -5.26 0.83
CA VAL A 52 -4.40 -3.80 0.93
C VAL A 52 -5.04 -3.36 2.24
N ILE A 53 -4.42 -2.40 2.89
CA ILE A 53 -4.94 -1.70 4.05
C ILE A 53 -5.37 -0.32 3.57
N ILE A 54 -6.65 0.01 3.70
CA ILE A 54 -7.21 1.27 3.22
C ILE A 54 -7.41 2.19 4.40
N GLU A 55 -6.59 3.25 4.46
CA GLU A 55 -6.58 4.26 5.51
C GLU A 55 -7.16 5.59 5.02
N ALA A 56 -7.32 6.55 5.92
CA ALA A 56 -7.77 7.92 5.64
C ALA A 56 -9.10 8.02 4.84
N TRP A 57 -9.96 6.99 4.93
CA TRP A 57 -11.27 6.97 4.25
C TRP A 57 -12.39 7.68 5.02
N GLY A 58 -12.10 8.21 6.22
CA GLY A 58 -13.03 8.94 7.08
C GLY A 58 -13.69 8.10 8.19
N GLY A 59 -13.46 6.79 8.23
CA GLY A 59 -13.87 5.93 9.34
C GLY A 59 -12.77 5.76 10.38
N GLU A 60 -13.14 5.20 11.54
CA GLU A 60 -12.22 5.02 12.69
C GLU A 60 -11.21 3.88 12.48
N GLN A 61 -11.61 2.84 11.76
CA GLN A 61 -10.78 1.65 11.52
C GLN A 61 -10.39 1.58 10.04
N PRO A 62 -9.16 1.15 9.72
CA PRO A 62 -8.78 0.86 8.35
C PRO A 62 -9.69 -0.22 7.74
N LEU A 63 -9.96 -0.12 6.43
CA LEU A 63 -10.68 -1.17 5.72
C LEU A 63 -9.69 -2.15 5.08
N ALA A 64 -10.13 -3.40 4.98
CA ALA A 64 -9.41 -4.41 4.23
C ALA A 64 -9.76 -4.32 2.75
N GLY A 65 -8.75 -4.48 1.92
CA GLY A 65 -8.89 -4.52 0.47
C GLY A 65 -7.95 -5.55 -0.15
N ARG A 66 -8.11 -5.74 -1.45
CA ARG A 66 -7.29 -6.63 -2.26
C ARG A 66 -7.04 -6.04 -3.63
N VAL A 67 -5.82 -6.15 -4.12
CA VAL A 67 -5.48 -5.78 -5.50
C VAL A 67 -6.25 -6.70 -6.45
N ARG A 68 -7.12 -6.10 -7.27
CA ARG A 68 -7.85 -6.82 -8.33
C ARG A 68 -6.96 -7.00 -9.55
N ARG A 69 -6.35 -5.91 -10.01
CA ARG A 69 -5.45 -5.91 -11.17
C ARG A 69 -4.53 -4.71 -11.17
N VAL A 70 -3.40 -4.87 -11.81
CA VAL A 70 -2.52 -3.79 -12.26
C VAL A 70 -2.82 -3.58 -13.73
N GLU A 71 -3.11 -2.34 -14.16
CA GLU A 71 -3.37 -2.07 -15.56
C GLU A 71 -2.07 -2.16 -16.38
N PRO A 72 -2.09 -2.77 -17.57
CA PRO A 72 -0.87 -2.97 -18.36
C PRO A 72 -0.43 -1.71 -19.11
N PHE A 73 -1.11 -0.59 -18.90
CA PHE A 73 -0.87 0.67 -19.59
C PHE A 73 -0.36 1.73 -18.63
N GLY A 74 0.83 2.28 -18.93
CA GLY A 74 1.40 3.42 -18.22
C GLY A 74 1.06 4.75 -18.91
N PHE A 75 0.86 5.79 -18.13
CA PHE A 75 0.57 7.14 -18.60
C PHE A 75 1.49 8.16 -17.93
N THR A 76 1.67 9.31 -18.57
CA THR A 76 2.43 10.42 -18.00
C THR A 76 1.52 11.31 -17.18
N LYS A 77 1.94 11.62 -15.95
CA LYS A 77 1.28 12.57 -15.06
C LYS A 77 2.30 13.59 -14.58
N VAL A 78 1.91 14.86 -14.57
CA VAL A 78 2.76 15.91 -14.00
C VAL A 78 2.48 16.03 -12.53
N SER A 79 3.51 15.89 -11.71
CA SER A 79 3.43 16.03 -10.25
C SER A 79 3.19 17.49 -9.84
N ALA A 80 2.86 17.71 -8.57
CA ALA A 80 2.68 19.06 -8.03
C ALA A 80 3.95 19.93 -8.13
N LEU A 81 5.12 19.32 -8.30
CA LEU A 81 6.42 20.00 -8.48
C LEU A 81 6.76 20.22 -9.97
N GLY A 82 5.85 19.92 -10.90
CA GLY A 82 6.05 20.07 -12.34
C GLY A 82 6.94 18.99 -12.99
N ILE A 83 7.16 17.87 -12.31
CA ILE A 83 7.97 16.75 -12.83
C ILE A 83 7.04 15.75 -13.51
N GLU A 84 7.41 15.34 -14.72
CA GLU A 84 6.73 14.26 -15.44
C GLU A 84 7.06 12.90 -14.80
N GLU A 85 6.02 12.15 -14.46
CA GLU A 85 6.12 10.84 -13.84
C GLU A 85 5.36 9.80 -14.68
N GLN A 86 5.97 8.64 -14.89
CA GLN A 86 5.30 7.50 -15.51
C GLN A 86 4.54 6.73 -14.45
N ARG A 87 3.23 6.65 -14.61
CA ARG A 87 2.34 6.01 -13.64
C ARG A 87 1.50 4.91 -14.26
N VAL A 88 1.07 3.99 -13.41
CA VAL A 88 0.24 2.83 -13.76
C VAL A 88 -0.91 2.77 -12.77
N ASN A 89 -2.13 2.56 -13.25
CA ASN A 89 -3.29 2.36 -12.40
C ASN A 89 -3.30 0.96 -11.79
N VAL A 90 -3.56 0.92 -10.50
CA VAL A 90 -3.85 -0.30 -9.75
C VAL A 90 -5.28 -0.22 -9.23
N VAL A 91 -6.07 -1.23 -9.55
CA VAL A 91 -7.47 -1.33 -9.14
C VAL A 91 -7.57 -2.25 -7.93
N ILE A 92 -8.23 -1.76 -6.90
CA ILE A 92 -8.35 -2.41 -5.59
C ILE A 92 -9.82 -2.56 -5.24
N ASP A 93 -10.18 -3.76 -4.78
CA ASP A 93 -11.49 -4.04 -4.20
C ASP A 93 -11.47 -3.86 -2.70
N ILE A 94 -12.54 -3.29 -2.15
CA ILE A 94 -12.81 -3.32 -0.72
C ILE A 94 -13.40 -4.70 -0.41
N THR A 95 -12.78 -5.43 0.52
CA THR A 95 -13.21 -6.80 0.88
C THR A 95 -14.13 -6.82 2.09
N GLU A 96 -14.26 -5.71 2.79
CA GLU A 96 -15.19 -5.54 3.90
C GLU A 96 -16.65 -5.50 3.41
N PRO A 97 -17.62 -5.93 4.26
CA PRO A 97 -19.03 -5.77 3.98
C PRO A 97 -19.41 -4.31 3.73
N ARG A 98 -20.36 -4.07 2.83
CA ARG A 98 -20.78 -2.71 2.41
C ARG A 98 -21.18 -1.83 3.59
N GLU A 99 -21.76 -2.41 4.62
CA GLU A 99 -22.22 -1.74 5.83
C GLU A 99 -21.09 -1.03 6.56
N SER A 100 -19.88 -1.62 6.55
CA SER A 100 -18.69 -1.06 7.21
C SER A 100 -18.23 0.26 6.61
N TRP A 101 -18.48 0.46 5.30
CA TRP A 101 -18.05 1.63 4.55
C TRP A 101 -19.21 2.33 3.82
N ALA A 102 -20.44 2.21 4.37
CA ALA A 102 -21.66 2.76 3.76
C ALA A 102 -21.60 4.26 3.45
N ARG A 103 -20.76 5.00 4.18
CA ARG A 103 -20.58 6.45 4.01
C ARG A 103 -19.53 6.82 2.96
N LEU A 104 -18.75 5.85 2.46
CA LEU A 104 -17.76 6.10 1.42
C LEU A 104 -18.48 6.30 0.09
N GLY A 105 -18.20 7.41 -0.59
CA GLY A 105 -18.82 7.81 -1.84
C GLY A 105 -17.85 7.84 -3.01
N HIS A 106 -18.41 7.99 -4.21
CA HIS A 106 -17.64 8.17 -5.43
C HIS A 106 -16.80 9.45 -5.37
N GLY A 107 -15.52 9.36 -5.78
CA GLY A 107 -14.60 10.49 -5.77
C GLY A 107 -14.01 10.83 -4.41
N TYR A 108 -14.30 10.06 -3.35
CA TYR A 108 -13.68 10.27 -2.05
C TYR A 108 -12.20 9.85 -2.08
N ARG A 109 -11.38 10.61 -1.38
CA ARG A 109 -9.96 10.30 -1.20
C ARG A 109 -9.80 9.21 -0.15
N VAL A 110 -8.95 8.24 -0.45
CA VAL A 110 -8.50 7.20 0.47
C VAL A 110 -6.99 7.00 0.30
N GLU A 111 -6.35 6.38 1.28
CA GLU A 111 -4.91 6.07 1.23
C GLU A 111 -4.70 4.55 1.31
N PRO A 112 -4.61 3.87 0.16
CA PRO A 112 -4.36 2.44 0.13
C PRO A 112 -2.87 2.14 0.36
N ARG A 113 -2.59 1.23 1.28
CA ARG A 113 -1.27 0.66 1.55
C ARG A 113 -1.24 -0.78 1.06
N ILE A 114 -0.56 -1.03 -0.04
CA ILE A 114 -0.43 -2.36 -0.63
C ILE A 114 0.67 -3.13 0.11
N VAL A 115 0.35 -4.32 0.59
CA VAL A 115 1.28 -5.20 1.28
C VAL A 115 2.05 -6.00 0.25
N LEU A 116 3.31 -5.63 0.01
CA LEU A 116 4.15 -6.28 -0.99
C LEU A 116 4.70 -7.62 -0.50
N TRP A 117 4.86 -7.76 0.81
CA TRP A 117 5.36 -8.97 1.44
C TRP A 117 4.85 -9.06 2.88
N GLU A 118 4.43 -10.22 3.28
CA GLU A 118 4.11 -10.58 4.65
C GLU A 118 4.51 -12.02 4.91
N ALA A 119 4.91 -12.31 6.12
CA ALA A 119 5.19 -13.67 6.55
C ALA A 119 4.83 -13.80 8.03
N ASP A 120 4.28 -14.95 8.36
CA ASP A 120 4.05 -15.38 9.73
C ASP A 120 5.30 -16.12 10.23
N ASP A 121 5.52 -16.06 11.54
CA ASP A 121 6.49 -16.90 12.24
C ASP A 121 7.96 -16.72 11.79
N VAL A 122 8.35 -15.48 11.48
CA VAL A 122 9.73 -15.13 11.15
C VAL A 122 10.50 -14.54 12.35
N LEU A 123 11.77 -14.90 12.48
CA LEU A 123 12.65 -14.26 13.45
C LEU A 123 12.96 -12.83 12.97
N ARG A 124 12.74 -11.84 13.83
CA ARG A 124 12.95 -10.43 13.52
C ARG A 124 13.94 -9.79 14.44
N VAL A 125 14.67 -8.83 13.92
CA VAL A 125 15.61 -8.00 14.69
C VAL A 125 15.38 -6.53 14.34
N PRO A 126 15.40 -5.61 15.35
CA PRO A 126 15.38 -4.19 15.07
C PRO A 126 16.55 -3.77 14.20
N LEU A 127 16.32 -2.91 13.19
CA LEU A 127 17.40 -2.39 12.35
C LEU A 127 18.46 -1.65 13.16
N ALA A 128 18.09 -1.06 14.30
CA ALA A 128 19.02 -0.40 15.21
C ALA A 128 20.07 -1.31 15.86
N ALA A 129 19.86 -2.64 15.83
CA ALA A 129 20.83 -3.62 16.31
C ALA A 129 21.76 -4.14 15.22
N LEU A 130 21.42 -3.88 13.95
CA LEU A 130 22.19 -4.36 12.80
C LEU A 130 23.29 -3.39 12.40
N PHE A 131 24.45 -3.91 12.13
CA PHE A 131 25.55 -3.13 11.56
C PHE A 131 26.32 -3.93 10.50
N ARG A 132 27.14 -3.24 9.71
CA ARG A 132 27.97 -3.87 8.70
C ARG A 132 29.30 -4.32 9.30
N HIS A 133 29.60 -5.60 9.14
CA HIS A 133 30.90 -6.18 9.43
C HIS A 133 31.52 -6.71 8.11
N GLY A 134 32.33 -5.88 7.47
CA GLY A 134 32.77 -6.13 6.11
C GLY A 134 31.58 -6.12 5.14
N GLU A 135 31.40 -7.17 4.36
CA GLU A 135 30.29 -7.30 3.42
C GLU A 135 29.02 -7.93 4.02
N ARG A 136 29.10 -8.39 5.27
CA ARG A 136 28.00 -9.09 5.94
C ARG A 136 27.29 -8.22 6.94
N TRP A 137 26.06 -8.59 7.28
CA TRP A 137 25.36 -8.03 8.41
C TRP A 137 25.76 -8.74 9.69
N ALA A 138 25.82 -8.01 10.80
CA ALA A 138 26.14 -8.54 12.11
C ALA A 138 25.31 -7.87 13.20
N VAL A 139 25.24 -8.55 14.33
CA VAL A 139 24.70 -8.05 15.60
C VAL A 139 25.69 -8.35 16.72
N PHE A 140 25.58 -7.67 17.85
CA PHE A 140 26.17 -8.12 19.09
C PHE A 140 25.12 -8.86 19.92
N ILE A 141 25.43 -10.10 20.30
CA ILE A 141 24.64 -10.87 21.27
C ILE A 141 25.24 -10.70 22.67
N GLU A 142 24.37 -10.66 23.68
CA GLU A 142 24.82 -10.68 25.07
C GLU A 142 24.98 -12.15 25.50
N ASN A 143 26.20 -12.53 25.88
CA ASN A 143 26.53 -13.85 26.38
C ASN A 143 27.36 -13.70 27.67
N ALA A 144 26.82 -14.15 28.79
CA ALA A 144 27.46 -14.12 30.12
C ALA A 144 28.07 -12.74 30.50
N GLY A 145 27.32 -11.65 30.20
CA GLY A 145 27.74 -10.28 30.49
C GLY A 145 28.76 -9.69 29.50
N ARG A 146 28.97 -10.34 28.39
CA ARG A 146 29.88 -9.87 27.30
C ARG A 146 29.09 -9.74 25.99
N ALA A 147 29.49 -8.78 25.19
CA ALA A 147 29.00 -8.64 23.82
C ALA A 147 29.87 -9.48 22.87
N GLU A 148 29.25 -10.39 22.15
CA GLU A 148 29.92 -11.23 21.15
C GLU A 148 29.37 -10.87 19.77
N LEU A 149 30.28 -10.64 18.81
CA LEU A 149 29.88 -10.36 17.43
C LEU A 149 29.35 -11.65 16.80
N ARG A 150 28.19 -11.53 16.14
CA ARG A 150 27.57 -12.62 15.40
C ARG A 150 27.14 -12.14 14.03
N GLU A 151 27.67 -12.77 12.99
CA GLU A 151 27.21 -12.54 11.61
C GLU A 151 25.83 -13.14 11.41
N VAL A 152 24.97 -12.42 10.69
CA VAL A 152 23.59 -12.81 10.42
C VAL A 152 23.26 -12.64 8.94
N GLU A 153 22.38 -13.48 8.45
CA GLU A 153 21.77 -13.32 7.14
C GLU A 153 20.39 -12.72 7.32
N ILE A 154 20.17 -11.57 6.70
CA ILE A 154 18.87 -10.88 6.76
C ILE A 154 18.07 -11.11 5.48
N GLY A 155 16.75 -11.10 5.62
CA GLY A 155 15.79 -11.16 4.53
C GLY A 155 15.10 -9.83 4.28
N GLN A 156 13.78 -9.85 4.25
CA GLN A 156 12.95 -8.67 4.05
C GLN A 156 12.96 -7.77 5.30
N GLY A 157 12.72 -6.47 5.07
CA GLY A 157 12.62 -5.49 6.16
C GLY A 157 11.55 -4.45 5.87
N ASN A 158 11.03 -3.85 6.93
CA ASN A 158 9.96 -2.83 6.87
C ASN A 158 10.44 -1.41 7.23
N GLY A 159 11.76 -1.20 7.33
CA GLY A 159 12.36 0.07 7.75
C GLY A 159 12.53 0.22 9.27
N LEU A 160 11.95 -0.65 10.08
CA LEU A 160 12.11 -0.71 11.54
C LEU A 160 12.77 -2.01 11.99
N GLU A 161 12.39 -3.10 11.37
CA GLU A 161 12.85 -4.45 11.65
C GLU A 161 13.25 -5.16 10.35
N ALA A 162 14.13 -6.13 10.48
CA ALA A 162 14.49 -7.05 9.40
C ALA A 162 14.27 -8.51 9.82
N GLU A 163 13.87 -9.32 8.87
CA GLU A 163 13.85 -10.78 8.96
C GLU A 163 15.26 -11.30 9.14
N VAL A 164 15.45 -12.25 10.05
CA VAL A 164 16.71 -13.01 10.19
C VAL A 164 16.48 -14.41 9.64
N ARG A 165 17.22 -14.74 8.57
CA ARG A 165 17.17 -16.06 7.94
C ARG A 165 18.09 -17.06 8.61
N SER A 166 19.26 -16.57 9.08
CA SER A 166 20.23 -17.40 9.79
C SER A 166 21.12 -16.56 10.70
N GLY A 167 21.80 -17.23 11.65
CA GLY A 167 22.78 -16.62 12.55
C GLY A 167 22.24 -16.25 13.93
N LEU A 168 20.92 -16.23 14.15
CA LEU A 168 20.29 -15.99 15.45
C LEU A 168 19.22 -17.04 15.75
N ALA A 169 18.96 -17.25 17.02
CA ALA A 169 17.84 -18.04 17.51
C ALA A 169 16.85 -17.17 18.30
N ALA A 170 15.60 -17.61 18.35
CA ALA A 170 14.57 -16.92 19.14
C ALA A 170 14.95 -16.92 20.62
N GLY A 171 14.81 -15.77 21.29
CA GLY A 171 15.14 -15.60 22.71
C GLY A 171 16.57 -15.18 23.00
N GLU A 172 17.47 -15.13 22.02
CA GLU A 172 18.80 -14.55 22.22
C GLU A 172 18.70 -13.04 22.50
N ARG A 173 19.52 -12.58 23.43
CA ARG A 173 19.60 -11.16 23.79
C ARG A 173 20.58 -10.44 22.88
N ILE A 174 20.13 -9.39 22.24
CA ILE A 174 20.93 -8.57 21.33
C ILE A 174 21.13 -7.16 21.90
N VAL A 175 22.27 -6.55 21.53
CA VAL A 175 22.59 -5.17 21.89
C VAL A 175 21.91 -4.25 20.87
N LEU A 176 21.14 -3.28 21.36
CA LEU A 176 20.61 -2.20 20.54
C LEU A 176 21.62 -1.05 20.51
N HIS A 177 21.82 -0.45 19.35
CA HIS A 177 22.76 0.65 19.13
C HIS A 177 24.20 0.27 19.49
N PRO A 178 24.79 -0.71 18.79
CA PRO A 178 26.17 -1.17 18.99
C PRO A 178 27.23 -0.13 18.60
#